data_d527b0a12adef78aa22e7895d86f98be
#
_entry.id   d527b0a12adef78aa22e7895d86f98be
#
_cell.length_a   1.000
_cell.length_b   1.000
_cell.length_c   1.000
_cell.angle_alpha   90.00
_cell.angle_beta   90.00
_cell.angle_gamma   90.00
#
_symmetry.space_group_name_H-M   'P 1'
#
loop_
_entity.id
_entity.type
_entity.pdbx_description
1 polymer ?
#
loop_
_entity_poly.entity_id
_entity_poly.type
_entity_poly.pdbx_seq_one_letter_code
_entity_poly.pdbx_strand_id
1 'polypeptide(L)'
;AQVIDAAGGFVLPGLINTHTHFGMALFRGTADDRDLQGFLAAVWPLETAFVTADTVRLGGSIAIAESLQAGVTTAADMFFYPETSTQVAEQLGFRLIAGPTLINGLTVEHPDFDTAFAAARTWLAEHEPGLGLRTTICPHSSYTLTEPQLLRVAALGAEFDALVQIHAAENGGEMDL
;
A
#
# COMPACT_ATOMS: atom_id res chain seq x y z
N ALA A 1 -3.36 31.79 -21.23
CA ALA A 1 -3.34 31.24 -19.87
C ALA A 1 -4.79 31.05 -19.41
N GLN A 2 -5.07 29.89 -18.79
CA GLN A 2 -6.37 29.65 -18.18
C GLN A 2 -6.41 30.34 -16.81
N VAL A 3 -7.46 31.09 -16.53
CA VAL A 3 -7.69 31.75 -15.24
C VAL A 3 -8.84 31.00 -14.55
N ILE A 4 -8.62 30.63 -13.30
CA ILE A 4 -9.64 30.01 -12.44
C ILE A 4 -9.95 31.01 -11.34
N ASP A 5 -11.21 31.40 -11.23
CA ASP A 5 -11.70 32.29 -10.15
C ASP A 5 -12.04 31.41 -8.94
N ALA A 6 -11.34 31.61 -7.84
CA ALA A 6 -11.59 30.93 -6.58
C ALA A 6 -12.79 31.49 -5.79
N ALA A 7 -13.49 32.49 -6.33
CA ALA A 7 -14.69 33.13 -5.73
C ALA A 7 -14.50 33.53 -4.25
N GLY A 8 -13.31 34.01 -3.88
CA GLY A 8 -12.95 34.36 -2.50
C GLY A 8 -12.56 33.16 -1.60
N GLY A 9 -12.51 31.95 -2.15
CA GLY A 9 -12.03 30.77 -1.45
C GLY A 9 -10.51 30.68 -1.30
N PHE A 10 -10.03 29.71 -0.52
CA PHE A 10 -8.62 29.42 -0.38
C PHE A 10 -8.18 28.37 -1.41
N VAL A 11 -7.00 28.57 -1.97
CA VAL A 11 -6.31 27.57 -2.80
C VAL A 11 -5.20 26.94 -1.95
N LEU A 12 -5.28 25.65 -1.72
CA LEU A 12 -4.33 24.88 -0.92
C LEU A 12 -3.73 23.76 -1.76
N PRO A 13 -2.50 23.26 -1.44
CA PRO A 13 -2.03 22.00 -1.95
C PRO A 13 -3.00 20.89 -1.58
N GLY A 14 -3.13 19.86 -2.44
CA GLY A 14 -3.92 18.68 -2.11
C GLY A 14 -3.40 17.97 -0.86
N LEU A 15 -4.30 17.35 -0.10
CA LEU A 15 -3.97 16.58 1.08
C LEU A 15 -3.15 15.34 0.71
N ILE A 16 -2.34 14.86 1.64
CA ILE A 16 -1.52 13.65 1.50
C ILE A 16 -2.00 12.62 2.51
N ASN A 17 -2.41 11.44 2.04
CA ASN A 17 -2.70 10.29 2.89
C ASN A 17 -1.43 9.43 2.99
N THR A 18 -0.83 9.37 4.17
CA THR A 18 0.46 8.71 4.37
C THR A 18 0.35 7.21 4.63
N HIS A 19 -0.85 6.65 4.70
CA HIS A 19 -1.06 5.22 4.88
C HIS A 19 -2.44 4.79 4.39
N THR A 20 -2.49 3.80 3.50
CA THR A 20 -3.74 3.26 2.96
C THR A 20 -3.56 1.85 2.41
N HIS A 21 -4.70 1.15 2.22
CA HIS A 21 -4.85 -0.15 1.57
C HIS A 21 -5.97 -0.03 0.53
N PHE A 22 -5.71 0.64 -0.57
CA PHE A 22 -6.75 1.01 -1.55
C PHE A 22 -7.51 -0.18 -2.11
N GLY A 23 -6.83 -1.31 -2.37
CA GLY A 23 -7.49 -2.54 -2.83
C GLY A 23 -8.52 -3.09 -1.85
N MET A 24 -8.37 -2.81 -0.54
CA MET A 24 -9.29 -3.26 0.51
C MET A 24 -10.62 -2.48 0.55
N ALA A 25 -10.80 -1.43 -0.24
CA ALA A 25 -12.05 -0.66 -0.24
C ALA A 25 -13.30 -1.52 -0.50
N LEU A 26 -13.13 -2.66 -1.19
CA LEU A 26 -14.22 -3.63 -1.42
C LEU A 26 -14.62 -4.42 -0.17
N PHE A 27 -13.77 -4.48 0.86
CA PHE A 27 -14.03 -5.19 2.11
C PHE A 27 -14.50 -4.27 3.25
N ARG A 28 -14.78 -3.01 2.93
CA ARG A 28 -15.24 -2.01 3.92
C ARG A 28 -16.45 -2.52 4.68
N GLY A 29 -16.43 -2.38 6.02
CA GLY A 29 -17.50 -2.81 6.90
C GLY A 29 -17.54 -4.30 7.25
N THR A 30 -16.61 -5.11 6.70
CA THR A 30 -16.64 -6.56 6.91
C THR A 30 -16.18 -6.98 8.31
N ALA A 31 -15.31 -6.19 8.95
CA ALA A 31 -14.68 -6.54 10.22
C ALA A 31 -14.75 -5.39 11.26
N ASP A 32 -15.82 -4.61 11.21
CA ASP A 32 -16.06 -3.51 12.15
C ASP A 32 -16.12 -4.01 13.60
N ASP A 33 -15.77 -3.13 14.54
CA ASP A 33 -15.82 -3.36 15.99
C ASP A 33 -14.98 -4.54 16.50
N ARG A 34 -13.89 -4.90 15.81
CA ARG A 34 -12.95 -5.94 16.21
C ARG A 34 -11.60 -5.34 16.63
N ASP A 35 -10.91 -6.05 17.51
CA ASP A 35 -9.49 -5.80 17.72
C ASP A 35 -8.66 -6.22 16.47
N LEU A 36 -7.38 -5.89 16.43
CA LEU A 36 -6.51 -6.20 15.30
C LEU A 36 -6.53 -7.68 14.94
N GLN A 37 -6.41 -8.59 15.91
CA GLN A 37 -6.38 -10.02 15.65
C GLN A 37 -7.72 -10.53 15.10
N GLY A 38 -8.83 -10.03 15.63
CA GLY A 38 -10.18 -10.32 15.13
C GLY A 38 -10.42 -9.75 13.74
N PHE A 39 -9.87 -8.56 13.43
CA PHE A 39 -9.87 -7.96 12.11
C PHE A 39 -9.10 -8.83 11.11
N LEU A 40 -7.85 -9.17 11.40
CA LEU A 40 -7.00 -9.99 10.53
C LEU A 40 -7.62 -11.37 10.30
N ALA A 41 -8.15 -12.01 11.34
CA ALA A 41 -8.82 -13.31 11.22
C ALA A 41 -10.07 -13.27 10.32
N ALA A 42 -10.74 -12.13 10.22
CA ALA A 42 -11.91 -11.95 9.36
C ALA A 42 -11.51 -11.59 7.92
N VAL A 43 -10.48 -10.76 7.75
CA VAL A 43 -10.11 -10.18 6.44
C VAL A 43 -9.20 -11.10 5.63
N TRP A 44 -8.19 -11.74 6.23
CA TRP A 44 -7.24 -12.59 5.49
C TRP A 44 -7.89 -13.74 4.70
N PRO A 45 -8.91 -14.47 5.21
CA PRO A 45 -9.61 -15.45 4.39
C PRO A 45 -10.31 -14.85 3.18
N LEU A 46 -10.83 -13.62 3.31
CA LEU A 46 -11.46 -12.91 2.19
C LEU A 46 -10.42 -12.44 1.18
N GLU A 47 -9.31 -11.91 1.64
CA GLU A 47 -8.19 -11.54 0.77
C GLU A 47 -7.71 -12.75 -0.02
N THR A 48 -7.45 -13.87 0.65
CA THR A 48 -7.03 -15.12 0.01
C THR A 48 -8.02 -15.61 -1.04
N ALA A 49 -9.32 -15.42 -0.81
CA ALA A 49 -10.36 -15.91 -1.71
C ALA A 49 -10.67 -14.96 -2.87
N PHE A 50 -10.53 -13.67 -2.68
CA PHE A 50 -11.09 -12.67 -3.60
C PHE A 50 -10.08 -11.64 -4.13
N VAL A 51 -8.90 -11.48 -3.52
CA VAL A 51 -7.92 -10.51 -4.01
C VAL A 51 -7.24 -11.03 -5.27
N THR A 52 -7.43 -10.28 -6.33
CA THR A 52 -6.83 -10.48 -7.65
C THR A 52 -6.47 -9.11 -8.22
N ALA A 53 -5.71 -9.06 -9.31
CA ALA A 53 -5.43 -7.80 -10.00
C ALA A 53 -6.73 -7.04 -10.37
N ASP A 54 -7.80 -7.75 -10.78
CA ASP A 54 -9.06 -7.12 -11.15
C ASP A 54 -9.80 -6.52 -9.95
N THR A 55 -9.82 -7.21 -8.81
CA THR A 55 -10.44 -6.68 -7.59
C THR A 55 -9.63 -5.52 -7.02
N VAL A 56 -8.30 -5.56 -7.08
CA VAL A 56 -7.44 -4.43 -6.71
C VAL A 56 -7.67 -3.24 -7.62
N ARG A 57 -7.82 -3.47 -8.93
CA ARG A 57 -8.17 -2.41 -9.88
C ARG A 57 -9.48 -1.73 -9.51
N LEU A 58 -10.52 -2.50 -9.20
CA LEU A 58 -11.83 -1.97 -8.83
C LEU A 58 -11.77 -1.22 -7.49
N GLY A 59 -11.24 -1.86 -6.44
CA GLY A 59 -11.09 -1.25 -5.11
C GLY A 59 -10.25 0.01 -5.14
N GLY A 60 -9.10 -0.03 -5.83
CA GLY A 60 -8.22 1.12 -6.03
C GLY A 60 -8.91 2.27 -6.77
N SER A 61 -9.69 1.97 -7.82
CA SER A 61 -10.44 3.01 -8.54
C SER A 61 -11.46 3.72 -7.65
N ILE A 62 -12.19 2.97 -6.83
CA ILE A 62 -13.16 3.53 -5.88
C ILE A 62 -12.45 4.39 -4.84
N ALA A 63 -11.40 3.86 -4.20
CA ALA A 63 -10.67 4.54 -3.14
C ALA A 63 -9.98 5.83 -3.64
N ILE A 64 -9.39 5.81 -4.84
CA ILE A 64 -8.78 7.00 -5.45
C ILE A 64 -9.85 8.03 -5.79
N ALA A 65 -11.00 7.63 -6.35
CA ALA A 65 -12.08 8.55 -6.64
C ALA A 65 -12.62 9.25 -5.37
N GLU A 66 -12.82 8.49 -4.29
CA GLU A 66 -13.20 9.04 -2.98
C GLU A 66 -12.11 9.98 -2.41
N SER A 67 -10.83 9.59 -2.54
CA SER A 67 -9.69 10.42 -2.12
C SER A 67 -9.69 11.76 -2.84
N LEU A 68 -9.84 11.78 -4.16
CA LEU A 68 -9.89 13.00 -4.96
C LEU A 68 -11.09 13.88 -4.57
N GLN A 69 -12.26 13.29 -4.31
CA GLN A 69 -13.44 14.02 -3.84
C GLN A 69 -13.21 14.65 -2.46
N ALA A 70 -12.41 14.00 -1.60
CA ALA A 70 -12.02 14.51 -0.29
C ALA A 70 -10.84 15.51 -0.35
N GLY A 71 -10.31 15.83 -1.52
CA GLY A 71 -9.16 16.74 -1.69
C GLY A 71 -7.80 16.09 -1.44
N VAL A 72 -7.73 14.75 -1.29
CA VAL A 72 -6.48 14.00 -1.21
C VAL A 72 -5.95 13.77 -2.63
N THR A 73 -4.71 14.14 -2.88
CA THR A 73 -4.08 14.04 -4.22
C THR A 73 -2.85 13.14 -4.26
N THR A 74 -2.43 12.66 -3.10
CA THR A 74 -1.27 11.78 -2.95
C THR A 74 -1.53 10.78 -1.84
N ALA A 75 -1.16 9.52 -2.03
CA ALA A 75 -1.24 8.51 -0.98
C ALA A 75 -0.03 7.57 -1.00
N ALA A 76 0.27 6.99 0.19
CA ALA A 76 1.15 5.85 0.34
C ALA A 76 0.28 4.61 0.56
N ASP A 77 0.38 3.65 -0.36
CA ASP A 77 -0.43 2.43 -0.39
C ASP A 77 0.44 1.20 -0.12
N MET A 78 -0.02 0.36 0.78
CA MET A 78 0.59 -0.92 1.11
C MET A 78 -0.44 -2.02 0.84
N PHE A 79 -0.40 -2.63 -0.34
CA PHE A 79 -1.31 -3.72 -0.67
C PHE A 79 -0.69 -4.66 -1.71
N PHE A 80 -1.39 -5.74 -2.04
CA PHE A 80 -1.03 -6.67 -3.09
C PHE A 80 -1.24 -6.05 -4.48
N TYR A 81 -0.57 -6.58 -5.50
CA TYR A 81 -0.61 -6.11 -6.90
C TYR A 81 -0.27 -4.61 -7.05
N PRO A 82 0.90 -4.16 -6.55
CA PRO A 82 1.28 -2.74 -6.58
C PRO A 82 1.34 -2.16 -8.00
N GLU A 83 1.69 -2.98 -9.00
CA GLU A 83 1.64 -2.57 -10.40
C GLU A 83 0.24 -2.18 -10.83
N THR A 84 -0.78 -2.95 -10.44
CA THR A 84 -2.18 -2.65 -10.73
C THR A 84 -2.62 -1.35 -10.06
N SER A 85 -2.28 -1.16 -8.78
CA SER A 85 -2.57 0.08 -8.05
C SER A 85 -1.92 1.29 -8.71
N THR A 86 -0.67 1.17 -9.14
CA THR A 86 0.07 2.23 -9.86
C THR A 86 -0.60 2.57 -11.19
N GLN A 87 -0.96 1.57 -12.01
CA GLN A 87 -1.66 1.79 -13.28
C GLN A 87 -3.00 2.52 -13.09
N VAL A 88 -3.78 2.15 -12.06
CA VAL A 88 -5.04 2.85 -11.74
C VAL A 88 -4.78 4.30 -11.34
N ALA A 89 -3.78 4.54 -10.51
CA ALA A 89 -3.42 5.88 -10.06
C ALA A 89 -3.00 6.76 -11.25
N GLU A 90 -2.20 6.24 -12.17
CA GLU A 90 -1.79 6.94 -13.39
C GLU A 90 -3.00 7.29 -14.29
N GLN A 91 -3.89 6.34 -14.50
CA GLN A 91 -5.10 6.55 -15.31
C GLN A 91 -6.02 7.64 -14.72
N LEU A 92 -6.07 7.76 -13.40
CA LEU A 92 -6.89 8.73 -12.69
C LEU A 92 -6.15 10.04 -12.36
N GLY A 93 -4.87 10.17 -12.73
CA GLY A 93 -4.06 11.36 -12.45
C GLY A 93 -3.75 11.55 -10.97
N PHE A 94 -3.69 10.48 -10.20
CA PHE A 94 -3.41 10.46 -8.76
C PHE A 94 -1.95 10.11 -8.48
N ARG A 95 -1.35 10.71 -7.45
CA ARG A 95 0.01 10.38 -7.01
C ARG A 95 -0.02 9.24 -6.02
N LEU A 96 0.53 8.09 -6.38
CA LEU A 96 0.57 6.90 -5.53
C LEU A 96 2.00 6.45 -5.28
N ILE A 97 2.34 6.26 -4.01
CA ILE A 97 3.56 5.57 -3.58
C ILE A 97 3.12 4.16 -3.19
N ALA A 98 3.29 3.21 -4.08
CA ALA A 98 2.97 1.79 -3.86
C ALA A 98 4.20 0.92 -4.07
N GLY A 99 4.25 -0.20 -3.40
CA GLY A 99 5.34 -1.16 -3.54
C GLY A 99 4.96 -2.55 -3.06
N PRO A 100 5.81 -3.55 -3.36
CA PRO A 100 5.57 -4.93 -3.01
C PRO A 100 5.41 -5.13 -1.51
N THR A 101 4.32 -5.78 -1.11
CA THR A 101 4.05 -6.16 0.28
C THR A 101 4.73 -7.50 0.57
N LEU A 102 5.51 -7.55 1.64
CA LEU A 102 6.25 -8.72 2.08
C LEU A 102 5.69 -9.25 3.39
N ILE A 103 5.32 -10.54 3.39
CA ILE A 103 4.82 -11.29 4.55
C ILE A 103 5.58 -12.62 4.61
N ASN A 104 5.82 -13.15 5.81
CA ASN A 104 6.42 -14.47 5.99
C ASN A 104 5.35 -15.55 5.73
N GLY A 105 5.41 -16.18 4.55
CA GLY A 105 4.50 -17.26 4.16
C GLY A 105 3.77 -16.99 2.84
N LEU A 106 2.68 -17.74 2.67
CA LEU A 106 1.84 -17.69 1.47
C LEU A 106 1.03 -16.39 1.43
N THR A 107 1.09 -15.71 0.29
CA THR A 107 0.23 -14.56 -0.04
C THR A 107 -0.55 -14.85 -1.33
N VAL A 108 -1.41 -13.92 -1.74
CA VAL A 108 -2.13 -14.01 -3.03
C VAL A 108 -1.23 -13.88 -4.25
N GLU A 109 -0.01 -13.35 -4.09
CA GLU A 109 0.94 -13.16 -5.19
C GLU A 109 2.10 -14.16 -5.15
N HIS A 110 2.53 -14.60 -3.96
CA HIS A 110 3.75 -15.37 -3.78
C HIS A 110 3.58 -16.51 -2.78
N PRO A 111 4.20 -17.68 -3.05
CA PRO A 111 4.08 -18.85 -2.18
C PRO A 111 4.84 -18.71 -0.85
N ASP A 112 5.87 -17.86 -0.82
CA ASP A 112 6.76 -17.68 0.33
C ASP A 112 7.49 -16.33 0.29
N PHE A 113 8.15 -16.00 1.40
CA PHE A 113 8.92 -14.76 1.53
C PHE A 113 10.07 -14.63 0.51
N ASP A 114 10.79 -15.70 0.21
CA ASP A 114 11.97 -15.61 -0.67
C ASP A 114 11.55 -15.30 -2.11
N THR A 115 10.44 -15.87 -2.56
CA THR A 115 9.84 -15.56 -3.87
C THR A 115 9.34 -14.11 -3.90
N ALA A 116 8.63 -13.66 -2.86
CA ALA A 116 8.18 -12.28 -2.74
C ALA A 116 9.36 -11.30 -2.70
N PHE A 117 10.43 -11.62 -1.96
CA PHE A 117 11.63 -10.81 -1.86
C PHE A 117 12.36 -10.67 -3.19
N ALA A 118 12.46 -11.76 -3.97
CA ALA A 118 13.04 -11.72 -5.31
C ALA A 118 12.20 -10.84 -6.27
N ALA A 119 10.87 -10.96 -6.22
CA ALA A 119 9.97 -10.11 -6.98
C ALA A 119 10.08 -8.63 -6.56
N ALA A 120 10.21 -8.35 -5.26
CA ALA A 120 10.43 -6.99 -4.77
C ALA A 120 11.74 -6.37 -5.28
N ARG A 121 12.82 -7.15 -5.36
CA ARG A 121 14.08 -6.70 -5.96
C ARG A 121 13.91 -6.32 -7.43
N THR A 122 13.20 -7.16 -8.19
CA THR A 122 12.88 -6.87 -9.60
C THR A 122 12.05 -5.61 -9.73
N TRP A 123 11.00 -5.46 -8.90
CA TRP A 123 10.19 -4.25 -8.85
C TRP A 123 11.03 -2.99 -8.63
N LEU A 124 11.91 -2.99 -7.61
CA LEU A 124 12.76 -1.83 -7.30
C LEU A 124 13.75 -1.51 -8.42
N ALA A 125 14.21 -2.51 -9.17
CA ALA A 125 15.15 -2.33 -10.27
C ALA A 125 14.49 -1.81 -11.55
N GLU A 126 13.23 -2.13 -11.79
CA GLU A 126 12.54 -1.90 -13.05
C GLU A 126 11.46 -0.81 -12.97
N HIS A 127 10.97 -0.53 -11.76
CA HIS A 127 9.88 0.43 -11.57
C HIS A 127 10.41 1.85 -11.42
N GLU A 128 10.09 2.69 -12.40
CA GLU A 128 10.34 4.13 -12.32
C GLU A 128 9.14 4.82 -11.63
N PRO A 129 9.34 5.43 -10.46
CA PRO A 129 8.27 6.11 -9.76
C PRO A 129 7.82 7.34 -10.55
N GLY A 130 6.52 7.42 -10.81
CA GLY A 130 5.94 8.56 -11.52
C GLY A 130 5.94 9.85 -10.70
N LEU A 131 5.82 11.00 -11.38
CA LEU A 131 5.58 12.31 -10.77
C LEU A 131 6.58 12.76 -9.69
N GLY A 132 7.84 12.31 -9.77
CA GLY A 132 8.89 12.65 -8.79
C GLY A 132 8.73 11.99 -7.43
N LEU A 133 7.95 10.91 -7.35
CA LEU A 133 7.85 10.06 -6.17
C LEU A 133 9.05 9.13 -6.04
N ARG A 134 9.23 8.51 -4.87
CA ARG A 134 10.25 7.49 -4.63
C ARG A 134 9.63 6.11 -4.73
N THR A 135 10.40 5.12 -5.16
CA THR A 135 10.03 3.71 -5.04
C THR A 135 9.91 3.33 -3.57
N THR A 136 9.11 2.33 -3.27
CA THR A 136 8.90 1.83 -1.92
C THR A 136 8.90 0.31 -1.89
N ILE A 137 9.22 -0.24 -0.71
CA ILE A 137 9.07 -1.65 -0.36
C ILE A 137 8.31 -1.73 0.95
N CYS A 138 7.41 -2.68 1.08
CA CYS A 138 6.42 -2.73 2.15
C CYS A 138 6.56 -4.03 2.96
N PRO A 139 7.55 -4.18 3.89
CA PRO A 139 7.49 -5.22 4.90
C PRO A 139 6.25 -5.00 5.76
N HIS A 140 5.37 -6.01 5.86
CA HIS A 140 4.05 -5.81 6.45
C HIS A 140 4.15 -5.34 7.91
N SER A 141 4.80 -6.11 8.78
CA SER A 141 4.90 -5.75 10.20
C SER A 141 5.97 -6.57 10.93
N SER A 142 6.27 -6.18 12.18
CA SER A 142 7.17 -6.91 13.08
C SER A 142 6.61 -8.28 13.50
N TYR A 143 5.30 -8.46 13.49
CA TYR A 143 4.64 -9.72 13.88
C TYR A 143 4.36 -10.66 12.69
N THR A 144 4.55 -10.22 11.45
CA THR A 144 4.39 -11.04 10.25
C THR A 144 5.71 -11.37 9.55
N LEU A 145 6.81 -10.78 9.98
CA LEU A 145 8.15 -11.04 9.47
C LEU A 145 9.11 -11.33 10.61
N THR A 146 10.09 -12.18 10.36
CA THR A 146 11.18 -12.41 11.31
C THR A 146 12.23 -11.29 11.24
N GLU A 147 13.00 -11.09 12.32
CA GLU A 147 14.10 -10.13 12.33
C GLU A 147 15.08 -10.31 11.17
N PRO A 148 15.57 -11.53 10.82
CA PRO A 148 16.42 -11.71 9.65
C PRO A 148 15.77 -11.27 8.33
N GLN A 149 14.46 -11.46 8.18
CA GLN A 149 13.73 -11.00 7.00
C GLN A 149 13.63 -9.48 6.96
N LEU A 150 13.33 -8.84 8.09
CA LEU A 150 13.31 -7.37 8.20
C LEU A 150 14.67 -6.76 7.87
N LEU A 151 15.77 -7.34 8.37
CA LEU A 151 17.13 -6.89 8.05
C LEU A 151 17.44 -7.01 6.55
N ARG A 152 17.00 -8.09 5.90
CA ARG A 152 17.13 -8.25 4.43
C ARG A 152 16.35 -7.16 3.69
N VAL A 153 15.13 -6.86 4.11
CA VAL A 153 14.30 -5.81 3.50
C VAL A 153 14.93 -4.43 3.70
N ALA A 154 15.45 -4.13 4.89
CA ALA A 154 16.14 -2.87 5.15
C ALA A 154 17.38 -2.71 4.27
N ALA A 155 18.17 -3.77 4.09
CA ALA A 155 19.34 -3.77 3.20
C ALA A 155 18.93 -3.54 1.74
N LEU A 156 17.85 -4.18 1.29
CA LEU A 156 17.32 -3.99 -0.06
C LEU A 156 16.81 -2.55 -0.29
N GLY A 157 16.08 -1.99 0.68
CA GLY A 157 15.63 -0.60 0.63
C GLY A 157 16.81 0.37 0.51
N ALA A 158 17.88 0.15 1.29
CA ALA A 158 19.09 0.97 1.25
C ALA A 158 19.84 0.84 -0.10
N GLU A 159 19.88 -0.35 -0.69
CA GLU A 159 20.54 -0.60 -1.99
C GLU A 159 19.90 0.22 -3.13
N PHE A 160 18.56 0.37 -3.10
CA PHE A 160 17.80 1.07 -4.13
C PHE A 160 17.37 2.50 -3.73
N ASP A 161 17.84 3.03 -2.59
CA ASP A 161 17.35 4.30 -2.01
C ASP A 161 15.81 4.35 -1.94
N ALA A 162 15.18 3.21 -1.70
CA ALA A 162 13.73 3.07 -1.64
C ALA A 162 13.19 3.45 -0.25
N LEU A 163 11.97 3.95 -0.21
CA LEU A 163 11.24 4.12 1.03
C LEU A 163 10.85 2.76 1.60
N VAL A 164 10.84 2.64 2.92
CA VAL A 164 10.33 1.44 3.61
C VAL A 164 9.05 1.84 4.34
N GLN A 165 7.94 1.18 4.01
CA GLN A 165 6.67 1.32 4.71
C GLN A 165 6.43 0.06 5.54
N ILE A 166 6.08 0.21 6.81
CA ILE A 166 5.85 -0.90 7.74
C ILE A 166 4.76 -0.52 8.75
N HIS A 167 3.90 -1.47 9.11
CA HIS A 167 3.04 -1.31 10.28
C HIS A 167 3.90 -1.51 11.54
N ALA A 168 3.87 -0.54 12.42
CA ALA A 168 4.63 -0.55 13.67
C ALA A 168 3.83 0.09 14.79
N ALA A 169 3.93 -0.46 15.98
CA ALA A 169 3.17 -0.05 17.16
C ALA A 169 1.64 -0.07 16.94
N GLU A 170 1.17 -1.03 16.16
CA GLU A 170 -0.22 -1.18 15.76
C GLU A 170 -1.09 -1.74 16.90
N ASN A 171 -0.49 -2.53 17.78
CA ASN A 171 -1.14 -3.07 18.97
C ASN A 171 -0.17 -3.18 20.15
N GLY A 172 -0.74 -3.28 21.38
CA GLY A 172 0.05 -3.37 22.61
C GLY A 172 0.96 -4.60 22.71
N GLY A 173 0.62 -5.71 22.03
CA GLY A 173 1.41 -6.94 22.07
C GLY A 173 2.73 -6.87 21.31
N GLU A 174 2.91 -5.87 20.46
CA GLU A 174 4.20 -5.66 19.76
C GLU A 174 5.32 -5.21 20.68
N MET A 175 4.98 -4.66 21.85
CA MET A 175 5.99 -4.25 22.85
C MET A 175 6.59 -5.45 23.59
N ASP A 176 6.01 -6.64 23.43
CA ASP A 176 6.44 -7.89 24.09
C ASP A 176 7.23 -8.79 23.12
N LEU A 177 7.45 -8.35 21.87
CA LEU A 177 8.24 -9.03 20.83
C LEU A 177 9.72 -8.62 20.89
#